data_94a6abb15cad7d5244e31e2680cef790
#
_entry.id   94a6abb15cad7d5244e31e2680cef790
#
_cell.length_a   1.000
_cell.length_b   1.000
_cell.length_c   1.000
_cell.angle_alpha   90.00
_cell.angle_beta   90.00
_cell.angle_gamma   90.00
#
_symmetry.space_group_name_H-M   'P 1'
#
loop_
_entity.id
_entity.type
_entity.pdbx_description
1 polymer ?
#
loop_
_entity_poly.entity_id
_entity_poly.type
_entity_poly.pdbx_seq_one_letter_code
_entity_poly.pdbx_strand_id
1 'polypeptide(L)'
;MIFKLIRWPLGQLVLLVDFLTRPRRPSRPETVQQAIDARLEGMALYQFKACPFCVKTRRAMRRLGVELPLRDAKEDPESRARLEQEGGKIQVPCLYIPHDDGQPEWLYESDAIIAYLTQQVESTETTATS
;
A
#
# COMPACT_ATOMS: atom_id res chain seq x y z
N MET A 1 15.10 -23.83 -14.91
CA MET A 1 16.07 -23.76 -13.80
C MET A 1 16.84 -22.45 -13.77
N ILE A 2 17.33 -21.98 -14.90
CA ILE A 2 18.07 -20.71 -14.99
C ILE A 2 17.20 -19.52 -14.55
N PHE A 3 15.91 -19.54 -14.86
CA PHE A 3 14.98 -18.48 -14.50
C PHE A 3 14.79 -18.34 -12.97
N LYS A 4 14.81 -19.44 -12.23
CA LYS A 4 14.72 -19.40 -10.77
C LYS A 4 15.96 -18.77 -10.14
N LEU A 5 17.13 -19.04 -10.71
CA LEU A 5 18.40 -18.48 -10.23
C LEU A 5 18.51 -16.98 -10.48
N ILE A 6 17.89 -16.49 -11.56
CA ILE A 6 17.89 -15.05 -11.91
C ILE A 6 16.78 -14.32 -11.18
N ARG A 7 15.63 -14.96 -11.02
CA ARG A 7 14.44 -14.33 -10.42
C ARG A 7 14.61 -14.02 -8.95
N TRP A 8 15.22 -14.95 -8.20
CA TRP A 8 15.44 -14.75 -6.77
C TRP A 8 16.44 -13.61 -6.48
N PRO A 9 17.64 -13.55 -7.14
CA PRO A 9 18.54 -12.42 -6.94
C PRO A 9 17.96 -11.09 -7.36
N LEU A 10 17.14 -11.04 -8.43
CA LEU A 10 16.47 -9.82 -8.87
C LEU A 10 15.48 -9.31 -7.81
N GLY A 11 14.71 -10.22 -7.21
CA GLY A 11 13.78 -9.85 -6.14
C GLY A 11 14.51 -9.30 -4.92
N GLN A 12 15.64 -9.92 -4.55
CA GLN A 12 16.45 -9.45 -3.45
C GLN A 12 17.11 -8.11 -3.76
N LEU A 13 17.54 -7.90 -5.01
CA LEU A 13 18.10 -6.63 -5.44
C LEU A 13 17.07 -5.50 -5.35
N VAL A 14 15.84 -5.76 -5.79
CA VAL A 14 14.74 -4.79 -5.68
C VAL A 14 14.51 -4.38 -4.24
N LEU A 15 14.47 -5.35 -3.32
CA LEU A 15 14.28 -5.07 -1.90
C LEU A 15 15.46 -4.29 -1.30
N LEU A 16 16.69 -4.62 -1.72
CA LEU A 16 17.87 -3.92 -1.26
C LEU A 16 17.89 -2.47 -1.74
N VAL A 17 17.60 -2.24 -3.01
CA VAL A 17 17.53 -0.89 -3.57
C VAL A 17 16.43 -0.08 -2.88
N ASP A 18 15.27 -0.69 -2.64
CA ASP A 18 14.19 -0.04 -1.90
C ASP A 18 14.64 0.36 -0.50
N PHE A 19 15.34 -0.52 0.21
CA PHE A 19 15.84 -0.25 1.55
C PHE A 19 16.85 0.90 1.56
N LEU A 20 17.78 0.90 0.61
CA LEU A 20 18.85 1.91 0.53
C LEU A 20 18.34 3.28 0.07
N THR A 21 17.31 3.29 -0.78
CA THR A 21 16.77 4.54 -1.35
C THR A 21 15.41 4.92 -0.76
N ARG A 22 15.08 4.34 0.39
CA ARG A 22 13.76 4.52 1.02
C ARG A 22 13.49 6.01 1.28
N PRO A 23 12.32 6.55 0.81
CA PRO A 23 11.98 7.95 1.04
C PRO A 23 11.83 8.26 2.53
N ARG A 24 12.11 9.49 2.89
CA ARG A 24 11.89 9.96 4.26
C ARG A 24 10.41 10.21 4.50
N ARG A 25 9.97 9.90 5.71
CA ARG A 25 8.63 10.26 6.14
C ARG A 25 8.54 11.78 6.28
N PRO A 26 7.40 12.38 5.90
CA PRO A 26 7.23 13.83 6.10
C PRO A 26 7.15 14.14 7.59
N SER A 27 7.70 15.30 7.95
CA SER A 27 7.57 15.83 9.30
C SER A 27 6.31 16.68 9.36
N ARG A 28 5.38 16.29 10.23
CA ARG A 28 4.11 17.02 10.40
C ARG A 28 3.67 16.97 11.86
N PRO A 29 2.81 17.91 12.29
CA PRO A 29 2.28 17.87 13.65
C PRO A 29 1.57 16.56 13.95
N GLU A 30 1.68 16.07 15.18
CA GLU A 30 1.08 14.82 15.60
C GLU A 30 -0.43 14.82 15.40
N THR A 31 -1.08 15.97 15.65
CA THR A 31 -2.54 16.10 15.48
C THR A 31 -2.95 15.85 14.03
N VAL A 32 -2.17 16.34 13.06
CA VAL A 32 -2.43 16.12 11.64
C VAL A 32 -2.19 14.66 11.28
N GLN A 33 -1.12 14.07 11.78
CA GLN A 33 -0.81 12.66 11.54
C GLN A 33 -1.90 11.74 12.10
N GLN A 34 -2.40 12.03 13.29
CA GLN A 34 -3.49 11.28 13.92
C GLN A 34 -4.78 11.37 13.09
N ALA A 35 -5.06 12.55 12.54
CA ALA A 35 -6.24 12.74 11.68
C ALA A 35 -6.12 11.91 10.39
N ILE A 36 -4.92 11.85 9.80
CA ILE A 36 -4.65 11.02 8.62
C ILE A 36 -4.83 9.54 8.96
N ASP A 37 -4.24 9.09 10.06
CA ASP A 37 -4.34 7.70 10.50
C ASP A 37 -5.79 7.29 10.77
N ALA A 38 -6.57 8.17 11.39
CA ALA A 38 -7.98 7.91 11.64
C ALA A 38 -8.80 7.81 10.34
N ARG A 39 -8.48 8.65 9.37
CA ARG A 39 -9.18 8.64 8.08
C ARG A 39 -8.91 7.35 7.29
N LEU A 40 -7.73 6.77 7.46
CA LEU A 40 -7.31 5.56 6.76
C LEU A 40 -7.53 4.28 7.57
N GLU A 41 -8.17 4.40 8.72
CA GLU A 41 -8.43 3.25 9.59
C GLU A 41 -9.24 2.18 8.87
N GLY A 42 -8.85 0.94 9.03
CA GLY A 42 -9.51 -0.20 8.38
C GLY A 42 -9.04 -0.52 6.98
N MET A 43 -8.27 0.37 6.36
CA MET A 43 -7.69 0.09 5.06
C MET A 43 -6.50 -0.88 5.18
N ALA A 44 -6.26 -1.65 4.13
CA ALA A 44 -5.13 -2.57 4.06
C ALA A 44 -4.62 -2.67 2.63
N LEU A 45 -3.32 -2.86 2.48
CA LEU A 45 -2.69 -3.04 1.18
C LEU A 45 -2.37 -4.52 0.97
N TYR A 46 -3.00 -5.13 -0.04
CA TYR A 46 -2.70 -6.48 -0.46
C TYR A 46 -1.58 -6.43 -1.49
N GLN A 47 -0.49 -7.15 -1.25
CA GLN A 47 0.73 -6.98 -2.04
C GLN A 47 1.56 -8.26 -2.09
N PHE A 48 2.61 -8.24 -2.95
CA PHE A 48 3.73 -9.18 -2.93
C PHE A 48 4.99 -8.40 -2.55
N LYS A 49 5.84 -8.97 -1.70
CA LYS A 49 7.02 -8.26 -1.18
C LYS A 49 7.95 -7.73 -2.27
N ALA A 50 8.25 -8.54 -3.28
CA ALA A 50 9.25 -8.21 -4.29
C ALA A 50 8.66 -7.67 -5.59
N CYS A 51 7.35 -7.45 -5.66
CA CYS A 51 6.72 -6.88 -6.84
C CYS A 51 7.12 -5.42 -7.02
N PRO A 52 7.65 -5.01 -8.19
CA PRO A 52 8.07 -3.62 -8.41
C PRO A 52 6.95 -2.61 -8.21
N PHE A 53 5.73 -2.92 -8.63
CA PHE A 53 4.59 -2.02 -8.45
C PHE A 53 4.17 -1.92 -6.98
N CYS A 54 4.33 -3.01 -6.23
CA CYS A 54 4.09 -3.00 -4.78
C CYS A 54 5.15 -2.17 -4.06
N VAL A 55 6.42 -2.29 -4.46
CA VAL A 55 7.51 -1.48 -3.92
C VAL A 55 7.24 0.01 -4.19
N LYS A 56 6.83 0.35 -5.42
CA LYS A 56 6.47 1.71 -5.81
C LYS A 56 5.37 2.27 -4.91
N THR A 57 4.33 1.48 -4.64
CA THR A 57 3.22 1.87 -3.80
C THR A 57 3.67 2.09 -2.34
N ARG A 58 4.47 1.17 -1.79
CA ARG A 58 4.98 1.31 -0.43
C ARG A 58 5.88 2.55 -0.28
N ARG A 59 6.69 2.85 -1.28
CA ARG A 59 7.55 4.04 -1.28
C ARG A 59 6.71 5.32 -1.28
N ALA A 60 5.64 5.35 -2.07
CA ALA A 60 4.72 6.48 -2.10
C ALA A 60 4.01 6.65 -0.76
N MET A 61 3.57 5.55 -0.14
CA MET A 61 2.96 5.57 1.20
C MET A 61 3.91 6.17 2.23
N ARG A 62 5.18 5.76 2.20
CA ARG A 62 6.18 6.29 3.12
C ARG A 62 6.41 7.79 2.89
N ARG A 63 6.45 8.21 1.63
CA ARG A 63 6.62 9.63 1.26
C ARG A 63 5.44 10.47 1.74
N LEU A 64 4.24 9.89 1.73
CA LEU A 64 3.03 10.55 2.22
C LEU A 64 2.88 10.47 3.75
N GLY A 65 3.67 9.62 4.40
CA GLY A 65 3.53 9.38 5.84
C GLY A 65 2.33 8.50 6.18
N VAL A 66 1.93 7.63 5.26
CA VAL A 66 0.79 6.72 5.41
C VAL A 66 1.30 5.36 5.87
N GLU A 67 0.70 4.81 6.92
CA GLU A 67 0.98 3.45 7.39
C GLU A 67 -0.31 2.64 7.35
N LEU A 68 -0.27 1.54 6.58
CA LEU A 68 -1.40 0.62 6.48
C LEU A 68 -0.90 -0.81 6.73
N PRO A 69 -1.75 -1.69 7.27
CA PRO A 69 -1.40 -3.11 7.34
C PRO A 69 -1.09 -3.64 5.95
N LEU A 70 -0.02 -4.41 5.84
CA LEU A 70 0.38 -5.05 4.60
C LEU A 70 -0.07 -6.51 4.65
N ARG A 71 -0.83 -6.94 3.65
CA ARG A 71 -1.32 -8.32 3.54
C ARG A 71 -0.56 -9.01 2.41
N ASP A 72 0.16 -10.06 2.76
CA ASP A 72 0.96 -10.80 1.77
C ASP A 72 0.06 -11.77 1.02
N ALA A 73 -0.35 -11.38 -0.19
CA ALA A 73 -1.24 -12.20 -1.01
C ALA A 73 -0.52 -13.35 -1.71
N LYS A 74 0.81 -13.43 -1.57
CA LYS A 74 1.58 -14.52 -2.15
C LYS A 74 1.78 -15.66 -1.17
N GLU A 75 2.17 -15.35 0.08
CA GLU A 75 2.56 -16.35 1.05
C GLU A 75 1.48 -16.64 2.09
N ASP A 76 0.57 -15.68 2.34
CA ASP A 76 -0.53 -15.86 3.26
C ASP A 76 -1.76 -16.37 2.51
N PRO A 77 -2.14 -17.66 2.68
CA PRO A 77 -3.28 -18.22 1.96
C PRO A 77 -4.60 -17.53 2.27
N GLU A 78 -4.77 -17.02 3.48
CA GLU A 78 -5.97 -16.32 3.90
C GLU A 78 -6.12 -14.98 3.17
N SER A 79 -5.04 -14.20 3.10
CA SER A 79 -5.02 -12.94 2.38
C SER A 79 -5.25 -13.14 0.89
N ARG A 80 -4.62 -14.17 0.32
CA ARG A 80 -4.80 -14.52 -1.09
C ARG A 80 -6.24 -14.90 -1.41
N ALA A 81 -6.84 -15.73 -0.57
CA ALA A 81 -8.21 -16.19 -0.76
C ALA A 81 -9.18 -15.01 -0.66
N ARG A 82 -8.97 -14.12 0.28
CA ARG A 82 -9.81 -12.94 0.45
C ARG A 82 -9.72 -12.01 -0.75
N LEU A 83 -8.52 -11.77 -1.27
CA LEU A 83 -8.31 -10.95 -2.45
C LEU A 83 -9.02 -11.54 -3.66
N GLU A 84 -8.93 -12.86 -3.85
CA GLU A 84 -9.57 -13.55 -4.97
C GLU A 84 -11.10 -13.54 -4.85
N GLN A 85 -11.62 -13.86 -3.67
CA GLN A 85 -13.06 -14.02 -3.46
C GLN A 85 -13.79 -12.69 -3.35
N GLU A 86 -13.25 -11.75 -2.60
CA GLU A 86 -13.90 -10.46 -2.37
C GLU A 86 -13.50 -9.42 -3.40
N GLY A 87 -12.22 -9.40 -3.80
CA GLY A 87 -11.73 -8.48 -4.80
C GLY A 87 -12.04 -8.88 -6.23
N GLY A 88 -12.24 -10.16 -6.46
CA GLY A 88 -12.58 -10.70 -7.78
C GLY A 88 -11.40 -11.18 -8.60
N LYS A 89 -10.17 -10.82 -8.26
CA LYS A 89 -8.98 -11.26 -8.98
C LYS A 89 -7.73 -11.12 -8.10
N ILE A 90 -6.73 -11.96 -8.37
CA ILE A 90 -5.44 -11.87 -7.71
C ILE A 90 -4.53 -10.96 -8.54
N GLN A 91 -4.57 -9.67 -8.23
CA GLN A 91 -3.71 -8.67 -8.84
C GLN A 91 -3.20 -7.76 -7.73
N VAL A 92 -1.91 -7.50 -7.70
CA VAL A 92 -1.28 -6.66 -6.68
C VAL A 92 -0.53 -5.51 -7.36
N PRO A 93 -0.37 -4.37 -6.71
CA PRO A 93 -0.96 -4.03 -5.41
C PRO A 93 -2.47 -3.81 -5.48
N CYS A 94 -3.17 -4.06 -4.36
CA CYS A 94 -4.60 -3.82 -4.25
C CYS A 94 -4.90 -3.18 -2.90
N LEU A 95 -5.58 -2.05 -2.91
CA LEU A 95 -5.97 -1.35 -1.68
C LEU A 95 -7.40 -1.73 -1.31
N TYR A 96 -7.55 -2.27 -0.09
CA TYR A 96 -8.86 -2.53 0.50
C TYR A 96 -9.34 -1.27 1.21
N ILE A 97 -10.49 -0.76 0.82
CA ILE A 97 -11.08 0.46 1.36
C ILE A 97 -12.44 0.13 1.95
N PRO A 98 -12.58 0.12 3.29
CA PRO A 98 -13.91 -0.03 3.90
C PRO A 98 -14.67 1.29 3.76
N HIS A 99 -15.93 1.21 3.35
CA HIS A 99 -16.82 2.36 3.29
C HIS A 99 -17.89 2.27 4.36
N ASP A 100 -18.40 3.42 4.78
CA ASP A 100 -19.41 3.51 5.84
C ASP A 100 -20.74 2.84 5.45
N ASP A 101 -21.00 2.67 4.15
CA ASP A 101 -22.21 2.02 3.64
C ASP A 101 -22.15 0.50 3.72
N GLY A 102 -21.05 -0.07 4.22
CA GLY A 102 -20.87 -1.51 4.34
C GLY A 102 -20.38 -2.19 3.07
N GLN A 103 -20.19 -1.46 1.98
CA GLN A 103 -19.70 -2.00 0.72
C GLN A 103 -18.23 -1.63 0.53
N PRO A 104 -17.29 -2.57 0.79
CA PRO A 104 -15.87 -2.27 0.63
C PRO A 104 -15.51 -2.11 -0.85
N GLU A 105 -14.51 -1.28 -1.08
CA GLU A 105 -13.94 -1.07 -2.41
C GLU A 105 -12.57 -1.77 -2.49
N TRP A 106 -12.29 -2.39 -3.63
CA TRP A 106 -11.00 -3.01 -3.91
C TRP A 106 -10.38 -2.25 -5.09
N LEU A 107 -9.40 -1.40 -4.76
CA LEU A 107 -8.76 -0.54 -5.75
C LEU A 107 -7.47 -1.18 -6.26
N TYR A 108 -7.44 -1.48 -7.54
CA TYR A 108 -6.28 -2.08 -8.21
C TYR A 108 -5.44 -0.99 -8.88
N GLU A 109 -4.24 -1.36 -9.27
CA GLU A 109 -3.24 -0.52 -9.94
C GLU A 109 -2.55 0.48 -9.01
N SER A 110 -1.20 0.45 -9.08
CA SER A 110 -0.37 1.27 -8.19
C SER A 110 -0.63 2.77 -8.34
N ASP A 111 -0.79 3.25 -9.56
CA ASP A 111 -1.00 4.69 -9.81
C ASP A 111 -2.33 5.18 -9.23
N ALA A 112 -3.39 4.37 -9.37
CA ALA A 112 -4.70 4.69 -8.80
C ALA A 112 -4.66 4.69 -7.27
N ILE A 113 -3.96 3.73 -6.67
CA ILE A 113 -3.80 3.64 -5.22
C ILE A 113 -3.04 4.86 -4.70
N ILE A 114 -1.94 5.21 -5.35
CA ILE A 114 -1.11 6.36 -4.96
C ILE A 114 -1.91 7.65 -5.06
N ALA A 115 -2.66 7.83 -6.15
CA ALA A 115 -3.51 9.00 -6.34
C ALA A 115 -4.59 9.11 -5.26
N TYR A 116 -5.23 7.98 -4.93
CA TYR A 116 -6.25 7.94 -3.89
C TYR A 116 -5.67 8.33 -2.52
N LEU A 117 -4.56 7.73 -2.15
CA LEU A 117 -3.91 8.01 -0.86
C LEU A 117 -3.42 9.45 -0.78
N THR A 118 -2.86 9.96 -1.88
CA THR A 118 -2.41 11.36 -1.97
C THR A 118 -3.57 12.31 -1.72
N GLN A 119 -4.72 12.06 -2.35
CA GLN A 119 -5.91 12.86 -2.17
C GLN A 119 -6.42 12.83 -0.72
N GLN A 120 -6.41 11.66 -0.10
CA GLN A 120 -6.84 11.53 1.30
C GLN A 120 -5.94 12.31 2.24
N VAL A 121 -4.62 12.24 2.02
CA VAL A 121 -3.65 12.94 2.85
C VAL A 121 -3.79 14.46 2.68
N GLU A 122 -3.82 14.95 1.45
CA GLU A 122 -3.93 16.38 1.15
C GLU A 122 -5.24 16.97 1.69
N SER A 123 -6.34 16.26 1.50
CA SER A 123 -7.65 16.67 2.02
C SER A 123 -7.65 16.77 3.54
N THR A 124 -7.01 15.81 4.21
CA THR A 124 -6.91 15.80 5.68
C THR A 124 -6.00 16.91 6.18
N GLU A 125 -4.87 17.14 5.53
CA GLU A 125 -3.94 18.22 5.90
C GLU A 125 -4.62 19.58 5.77
N THR A 126 -5.35 19.81 4.70
CA THR A 126 -6.09 21.05 4.48
C THR A 126 -7.14 21.28 5.56
N THR A 127 -7.89 20.24 5.90
CA THR A 127 -8.94 20.32 6.94
C THR A 127 -8.33 20.53 8.33
N ALA A 128 -7.23 19.86 8.62
CA ALA A 128 -6.60 19.92 9.97
C ALA A 128 -5.86 21.23 10.21
N THR A 129 -5.43 21.93 9.14
CA THR A 129 -4.70 23.20 9.26
C THR A 129 -5.61 24.42 9.16
N SER A 130 -6.85 24.22 8.78
CA SER A 130 -7.84 25.28 8.76
C SER A 130 -8.68 25.28 10.06
#